data_f70b8e6b133b97abd2ebb0e9c7aa6a37
#
_entry.id   f70b8e6b133b97abd2ebb0e9c7aa6a37
#
_cell.length_a   1.000
_cell.length_b   1.000
_cell.length_c   1.000
_cell.angle_alpha   90.00
_cell.angle_beta   90.00
_cell.angle_gamma   90.00
#
_symmetry.space_group_name_H-M   'P 1'
#
loop_
_entity.id
_entity.type
_entity.pdbx_description
1 polymer ?
#
loop_
_entity_poly.entity_id
_entity_poly.type
_entity_poly.pdbx_seq_one_letter_code
_entity_poly.pdbx_strand_id
1 'polypeptide(L)'
;MSWARFYELLYKESKYVEAYALGSEILARDPDNLPVRIHLGVNGYLLLNNPSLSGQAVDNARKALQQLDSGLTLSNWQPLANRDTAIAYLNYTIGSLTVGTDPKGALKYLMKSAQFETPLKKSPFTYAFIAGAYETGDYAKQSEEYKRLFGGKDETPESKLALANLNQIVDRMIDSYARAIALAGSDAAFAKQKPQWIDSLMQWYKFRNNGSDAGLNELIATIVSKPLPPLPTPLTSPPLE
;
A
#
# COMPACT_ATOMS: atom_id res chain seq x y z
N MET A 1 6.02 26.90 22.68
CA MET A 1 6.88 25.95 21.89
C MET A 1 6.56 26.16 20.44
N SER A 2 7.58 26.22 19.57
CA SER A 2 7.44 26.77 18.23
C SER A 2 7.38 25.68 17.17
N TRP A 3 6.72 26.00 16.04
CA TRP A 3 6.77 25.28 14.78
C TRP A 3 8.22 24.89 14.38
N ALA A 4 9.19 25.80 14.57
CA ALA A 4 10.59 25.54 14.27
C ALA A 4 11.14 24.32 15.02
N ARG A 5 10.84 24.13 16.29
CA ARG A 5 11.31 22.97 17.07
C ARG A 5 10.63 21.68 16.63
N PHE A 6 9.33 21.71 16.32
CA PHE A 6 8.62 20.58 15.76
C PHE A 6 9.24 20.12 14.45
N TYR A 7 9.55 21.07 13.55
CA TYR A 7 10.19 20.78 12.28
C TYR A 7 11.60 20.18 12.45
N GLU A 8 12.40 20.70 13.36
CA GLU A 8 13.73 20.16 13.68
C GLU A 8 13.66 18.70 14.12
N LEU A 9 12.79 18.39 15.04
CA LEU A 9 12.60 17.03 15.58
C LEU A 9 12.27 16.04 14.45
N LEU A 10 11.37 16.41 13.53
CA LEU A 10 10.97 15.54 12.42
C LEU A 10 12.04 15.38 11.34
N TYR A 11 12.62 16.46 10.88
CA TYR A 11 13.36 16.47 9.62
C TYR A 11 14.87 16.60 9.77
N LYS A 12 15.36 17.09 10.92
CA LYS A 12 16.80 17.22 11.18
C LYS A 12 17.32 16.18 12.16
N GLU A 13 16.56 15.93 13.22
CA GLU A 13 17.00 15.05 14.32
C GLU A 13 16.42 13.63 14.22
N SER A 14 15.38 13.42 13.42
CA SER A 14 14.63 12.15 13.31
C SER A 14 14.12 11.63 14.67
N LYS A 15 13.80 12.56 15.58
CA LYS A 15 13.25 12.27 16.91
C LYS A 15 11.73 12.19 16.87
N TYR A 16 11.24 11.11 16.30
CA TYR A 16 9.80 10.96 16.02
C TYR A 16 8.94 10.95 17.28
N VAL A 17 9.40 10.33 18.37
CA VAL A 17 8.66 10.27 19.64
C VAL A 17 8.42 11.69 20.19
N GLU A 18 9.48 12.49 20.28
CA GLU A 18 9.41 13.86 20.75
C GLU A 18 8.62 14.76 19.81
N ALA A 19 8.74 14.54 18.49
CA ALA A 19 7.97 15.25 17.48
C ALA A 19 6.47 14.98 17.62
N TYR A 20 6.07 13.73 17.83
CA TYR A 20 4.68 13.35 18.02
C TYR A 20 4.11 13.89 19.34
N ALA A 21 4.89 13.88 20.42
CA ALA A 21 4.50 14.51 21.70
C ALA A 21 4.25 16.00 21.50
N LEU A 22 5.20 16.72 20.90
CA LEU A 22 5.06 18.16 20.65
C LEU A 22 3.91 18.47 19.66
N GLY A 23 3.76 17.68 18.61
CA GLY A 23 2.66 17.82 17.66
C GLY A 23 1.30 17.62 18.33
N SER A 24 1.18 16.66 19.25
CA SER A 24 -0.03 16.44 20.05
C SER A 24 -0.35 17.62 20.95
N GLU A 25 0.65 18.25 21.58
CA GLU A 25 0.46 19.48 22.37
C GLU A 25 -0.02 20.66 21.51
N ILE A 26 0.51 20.80 20.29
CA ILE A 26 0.05 21.83 19.35
C ILE A 26 -1.41 21.58 18.96
N LEU A 27 -1.73 20.34 18.59
CA LEU A 27 -3.08 19.95 18.18
C LEU A 27 -4.11 20.00 19.33
N ALA A 28 -3.68 19.86 20.58
CA ALA A 28 -4.56 20.07 21.73
C ALA A 28 -5.02 21.54 21.88
N ARG A 29 -4.20 22.50 21.45
CA ARG A 29 -4.50 23.94 21.47
C ARG A 29 -5.15 24.43 20.19
N ASP A 30 -4.78 23.83 19.06
CA ASP A 30 -5.29 24.13 17.72
C ASP A 30 -5.61 22.81 16.99
N PRO A 31 -6.80 22.26 17.22
CA PRO A 31 -7.21 20.96 16.65
C PRO A 31 -7.25 20.94 15.12
N ASP A 32 -7.39 22.08 14.47
CA ASP A 32 -7.47 22.20 13.02
C ASP A 32 -6.14 22.56 12.36
N ASN A 33 -5.03 22.47 13.09
CA ASN A 33 -3.69 22.77 12.58
C ASN A 33 -3.28 21.79 11.47
N LEU A 34 -3.67 22.11 10.23
CA LEU A 34 -3.38 21.31 9.04
C LEU A 34 -1.88 21.07 8.84
N PRO A 35 -0.96 22.07 8.95
CA PRO A 35 0.47 21.83 8.83
C PRO A 35 0.97 20.72 9.75
N VAL A 36 0.65 20.76 11.04
CA VAL A 36 1.09 19.74 12.01
C VAL A 36 0.54 18.37 11.64
N ARG A 37 -0.74 18.26 11.28
CA ARG A 37 -1.35 16.99 10.88
C ARG A 37 -0.69 16.39 9.63
N ILE A 38 -0.45 17.21 8.60
CA ILE A 38 0.23 16.77 7.39
C ILE A 38 1.61 16.23 7.74
N HIS A 39 2.42 16.96 8.49
CA HIS A 39 3.80 16.57 8.77
C HIS A 39 3.90 15.35 9.70
N LEU A 40 3.02 15.17 10.67
CA LEU A 40 2.90 13.92 11.42
C LEU A 40 2.45 12.77 10.50
N GLY A 41 1.42 13.00 9.70
CA GLY A 41 0.89 11.99 8.79
C GLY A 41 1.89 11.52 7.74
N VAL A 42 2.57 12.42 7.03
CA VAL A 42 3.51 12.05 5.95
C VAL A 42 4.76 11.33 6.45
N ASN A 43 5.16 11.52 7.71
CA ASN A 43 6.30 10.81 8.30
C ASN A 43 5.88 9.53 9.03
N GLY A 44 4.59 9.24 9.09
CA GLY A 44 4.06 8.10 9.84
C GLY A 44 4.54 6.75 9.36
N TYR A 45 4.79 6.57 8.07
CA TYR A 45 5.30 5.30 7.51
C TYR A 45 6.66 4.90 8.10
N LEU A 46 7.44 5.85 8.63
CA LEU A 46 8.70 5.57 9.33
C LEU A 46 8.50 4.89 10.68
N LEU A 47 7.25 4.82 11.16
CA LEU A 47 6.87 4.25 12.45
C LEU A 47 6.36 2.82 12.37
N LEU A 48 6.61 2.10 11.27
CA LEU A 48 6.19 0.70 11.09
C LEU A 48 6.57 -0.20 12.27
N ASN A 49 7.69 0.07 12.93
CA ASN A 49 8.18 -0.68 14.08
C ASN A 49 7.83 -0.03 15.43
N ASN A 50 6.94 0.97 15.45
CA ASN A 50 6.52 1.65 16.68
C ASN A 50 4.98 1.67 16.80
N PRO A 51 4.36 0.59 17.30
CA PRO A 51 2.90 0.48 17.39
C PRO A 51 2.24 1.57 18.23
N SER A 52 2.93 2.13 19.22
CA SER A 52 2.39 3.18 20.09
C SER A 52 2.15 4.50 19.36
N LEU A 53 2.90 4.77 18.30
CA LEU A 53 2.77 6.00 17.50
C LEU A 53 2.08 5.77 16.15
N SER A 54 2.07 4.54 15.63
CA SER A 54 1.48 4.22 14.33
C SER A 54 -0.02 4.55 14.28
N GLY A 55 -0.77 4.30 15.35
CA GLY A 55 -2.17 4.71 15.44
C GLY A 55 -2.35 6.23 15.34
N GLN A 56 -1.54 7.00 16.05
CA GLN A 56 -1.56 8.47 15.97
C GLN A 56 -1.19 8.98 14.57
N ALA A 57 -0.23 8.32 13.90
CA ALA A 57 0.16 8.64 12.54
C ALA A 57 -1.00 8.45 11.55
N VAL A 58 -1.68 7.30 11.65
CA VAL A 58 -2.86 6.99 10.82
C VAL A 58 -3.98 8.01 11.06
N ASP A 59 -4.27 8.35 12.30
CA ASP A 59 -5.33 9.33 12.63
C ASP A 59 -5.00 10.73 12.10
N ASN A 60 -3.75 11.18 12.26
CA ASN A 60 -3.32 12.45 11.68
C ASN A 60 -3.37 12.44 10.16
N ALA A 61 -2.94 11.35 9.52
CA ALA A 61 -3.01 11.22 8.06
C ALA A 61 -4.46 11.25 7.54
N ARG A 62 -5.39 10.56 8.19
CA ARG A 62 -6.82 10.58 7.82
C ARG A 62 -7.43 11.97 7.97
N LYS A 63 -7.19 12.64 9.10
CA LYS A 63 -7.68 14.00 9.34
C LYS A 63 -7.07 15.02 8.37
N ALA A 64 -5.78 14.90 8.06
CA ALA A 64 -5.14 15.74 7.06
C ALA A 64 -5.76 15.56 5.68
N LEU A 65 -6.00 14.32 5.23
CA LEU A 65 -6.69 14.05 3.97
C LEU A 65 -8.10 14.65 3.96
N GLN A 66 -8.87 14.49 5.03
CA GLN A 66 -10.21 15.07 5.14
C GLN A 66 -10.20 16.61 5.06
N GLN A 67 -9.24 17.26 5.72
CA GLN A 67 -9.07 18.70 5.64
C GLN A 67 -8.66 19.16 4.22
N LEU A 68 -7.74 18.43 3.57
CA LEU A 68 -7.36 18.71 2.18
C LEU A 68 -8.54 18.51 1.21
N ASP A 69 -9.35 17.49 1.40
CA ASP A 69 -10.53 17.21 0.57
C ASP A 69 -11.64 18.26 0.78
N SER A 70 -11.71 18.89 1.96
CA SER A 70 -12.62 20.02 2.22
C SER A 70 -12.16 21.35 1.60
N GLY A 71 -11.02 21.36 0.90
CA GLY A 71 -10.48 22.53 0.21
C GLY A 71 -9.43 23.31 0.99
N LEU A 72 -9.09 22.89 2.21
CA LEU A 72 -7.97 23.50 2.94
C LEU A 72 -6.64 23.22 2.23
N THR A 73 -5.72 24.16 2.31
CA THR A 73 -4.39 24.05 1.68
C THR A 73 -3.32 24.73 2.50
N LEU A 74 -2.06 24.45 2.21
CA LEU A 74 -0.92 25.16 2.78
C LEU A 74 -0.46 26.27 1.84
N SER A 75 -0.05 27.40 2.40
CA SER A 75 0.63 28.45 1.64
C SER A 75 2.07 28.07 1.28
N ASN A 76 2.68 27.18 2.07
CA ASN A 76 4.01 26.63 1.83
C ASN A 76 4.02 25.13 2.11
N TRP A 77 4.44 24.31 1.14
CA TRP A 77 4.50 22.86 1.24
C TRP A 77 5.84 22.31 1.74
N GLN A 78 6.86 23.13 1.86
CA GLN A 78 8.19 22.67 2.26
C GLN A 78 8.16 21.91 3.61
N PRO A 79 8.89 20.79 3.73
CA PRO A 79 9.86 20.21 2.78
C PRO A 79 9.24 19.29 1.71
N LEU A 80 7.93 19.17 1.66
CA LEU A 80 7.22 18.44 0.60
C LEU A 80 7.28 19.25 -0.70
N ALA A 81 7.27 18.58 -1.84
CA ALA A 81 7.31 19.25 -3.13
C ALA A 81 6.02 20.06 -3.41
N ASN A 82 4.86 19.48 -3.07
CA ASN A 82 3.54 20.05 -3.34
C ASN A 82 2.43 19.26 -2.61
N ARG A 83 1.17 19.65 -2.86
CA ARG A 83 -0.04 19.01 -2.32
C ARG A 83 -0.13 17.54 -2.71
N ASP A 84 0.17 17.19 -3.95
CA ASP A 84 0.06 15.82 -4.45
C ASP A 84 1.08 14.89 -3.76
N THR A 85 2.28 15.39 -3.49
CA THR A 85 3.27 14.68 -2.68
C THR A 85 2.74 14.41 -1.28
N ALA A 86 2.14 15.41 -0.62
CA ALA A 86 1.54 15.22 0.69
C ALA A 86 0.43 14.16 0.66
N ILE A 87 -0.50 14.24 -0.29
CA ILE A 87 -1.58 13.27 -0.44
C ILE A 87 -1.04 11.86 -0.68
N ALA A 88 -0.02 11.70 -1.52
CA ALA A 88 0.60 10.41 -1.78
C ALA A 88 1.16 9.79 -0.50
N TYR A 89 1.96 10.55 0.27
CA TYR A 89 2.57 10.06 1.50
C TYR A 89 1.55 9.83 2.62
N LEU A 90 0.50 10.66 2.76
CA LEU A 90 -0.59 10.43 3.71
C LEU A 90 -1.31 9.10 3.41
N ASN A 91 -1.64 8.86 2.15
CA ASN A 91 -2.25 7.60 1.72
C ASN A 91 -1.29 6.41 1.97
N TYR A 92 -0.01 6.56 1.64
CA TYR A 92 0.98 5.52 1.89
C TYR A 92 1.12 5.18 3.37
N THR A 93 1.15 6.19 4.25
CA THR A 93 1.19 5.99 5.70
C THR A 93 -0.02 5.20 6.20
N ILE A 94 -1.23 5.58 5.79
CA ILE A 94 -2.43 4.84 6.20
C ILE A 94 -2.34 3.40 5.72
N GLY A 95 -2.05 3.19 4.44
CA GLY A 95 -2.01 1.86 3.86
C GLY A 95 -0.93 0.96 4.47
N SER A 96 0.32 1.45 4.57
CA SER A 96 1.43 0.66 5.11
C SER A 96 1.26 0.31 6.59
N LEU A 97 0.69 1.21 7.40
CA LEU A 97 0.49 0.99 8.84
C LEU A 97 -0.77 0.16 9.15
N THR A 98 -1.74 0.07 8.23
CA THR A 98 -3.00 -0.67 8.47
C THR A 98 -3.10 -1.98 7.70
N VAL A 99 -2.15 -2.33 6.84
CA VAL A 99 -2.21 -3.54 6.01
C VAL A 99 -2.37 -4.82 6.81
N GLY A 100 -1.80 -4.89 8.02
CA GLY A 100 -1.91 -6.06 8.90
C GLY A 100 -3.25 -6.17 9.66
N THR A 101 -4.01 -5.08 9.77
CA THR A 101 -5.25 -5.02 10.56
C THR A 101 -6.49 -4.80 9.70
N ASP A 102 -6.36 -4.08 8.60
CA ASP A 102 -7.42 -3.82 7.62
C ASP A 102 -6.83 -3.85 6.19
N PRO A 103 -6.46 -5.04 5.67
CA PRO A 103 -5.81 -5.15 4.38
C PRO A 103 -6.66 -4.61 3.22
N LYS A 104 -7.99 -4.77 3.30
CA LYS A 104 -8.91 -4.26 2.27
C LYS A 104 -8.99 -2.73 2.25
N GLY A 105 -9.04 -2.10 3.42
CA GLY A 105 -8.96 -0.64 3.54
C GLY A 105 -7.58 -0.13 3.13
N ALA A 106 -6.51 -0.77 3.60
CA ALA A 106 -5.13 -0.45 3.27
C ALA A 106 -4.87 -0.46 1.77
N LEU A 107 -5.39 -1.46 1.05
CA LEU A 107 -5.25 -1.58 -0.40
C LEU A 107 -5.73 -0.32 -1.14
N LYS A 108 -6.87 0.25 -0.75
CA LYS A 108 -7.42 1.46 -1.38
C LYS A 108 -6.47 2.65 -1.23
N TYR A 109 -5.89 2.82 -0.04
CA TYR A 109 -4.93 3.89 0.23
C TYR A 109 -3.61 3.68 -0.52
N LEU A 110 -3.07 2.46 -0.54
CA LEU A 110 -1.83 2.14 -1.27
C LEU A 110 -2.00 2.35 -2.78
N MET A 111 -3.11 1.88 -3.35
CA MET A 111 -3.44 2.11 -4.76
C MET A 111 -3.58 3.60 -5.09
N LYS A 112 -4.18 4.39 -4.19
CA LYS A 112 -4.27 5.85 -4.34
C LYS A 112 -2.89 6.49 -4.31
N SER A 113 -2.03 6.11 -3.36
CA SER A 113 -0.65 6.60 -3.28
C SER A 113 0.16 6.34 -4.55
N ALA A 114 0.04 5.14 -5.13
CA ALA A 114 0.77 4.75 -6.34
C ALA A 114 0.35 5.49 -7.62
N GLN A 115 -0.75 6.26 -7.60
CA GLN A 115 -1.22 7.06 -8.75
C GLN A 115 -0.43 8.36 -8.93
N PHE A 116 0.18 8.89 -7.86
CA PHE A 116 0.88 10.16 -7.90
C PHE A 116 2.32 10.01 -8.40
N GLU A 117 2.80 11.00 -9.16
CA GLU A 117 4.18 11.06 -9.63
C GLU A 117 5.13 11.50 -8.49
N THR A 118 5.38 10.58 -7.57
CA THR A 118 6.23 10.78 -6.39
C THR A 118 7.26 9.65 -6.28
N PRO A 119 8.27 9.77 -5.40
CA PRO A 119 9.20 8.67 -5.12
C PRO A 119 8.52 7.37 -4.72
N LEU A 120 7.32 7.42 -4.11
CA LEU A 120 6.55 6.24 -3.71
C LEU A 120 6.13 5.38 -4.90
N LYS A 121 5.86 5.99 -6.07
CA LYS A 121 5.56 5.27 -7.31
C LYS A 121 6.72 4.41 -7.80
N LYS A 122 7.95 4.75 -7.42
CA LYS A 122 9.17 4.01 -7.74
C LYS A 122 9.70 3.19 -6.56
N SER A 123 8.98 3.16 -5.45
CA SER A 123 9.37 2.40 -4.26
C SER A 123 8.93 0.94 -4.39
N PRO A 124 9.84 -0.05 -4.28
CA PRO A 124 9.48 -1.47 -4.22
C PRO A 124 8.48 -1.78 -3.11
N PHE A 125 8.60 -1.13 -1.95
CA PHE A 125 7.71 -1.36 -0.81
C PHE A 125 6.26 -0.98 -1.10
N THR A 126 6.00 0.03 -1.93
CA THR A 126 4.62 0.39 -2.32
C THR A 126 3.91 -0.82 -2.93
N TYR A 127 4.56 -1.50 -3.84
CA TYR A 127 3.98 -2.65 -4.54
C TYR A 127 4.01 -3.93 -3.71
N ALA A 128 5.02 -4.12 -2.87
CA ALA A 128 5.04 -5.23 -1.91
C ALA A 128 3.88 -5.13 -0.90
N PHE A 129 3.57 -3.92 -0.40
CA PHE A 129 2.39 -3.71 0.45
C PHE A 129 1.07 -3.92 -0.29
N ILE A 130 0.98 -3.48 -1.57
CA ILE A 130 -0.21 -3.75 -2.40
C ILE A 130 -0.41 -5.26 -2.56
N ALA A 131 0.65 -6.02 -2.89
CA ALA A 131 0.58 -7.47 -3.01
C ALA A 131 0.14 -8.13 -1.69
N GLY A 132 0.78 -7.77 -0.58
CA GLY A 132 0.42 -8.28 0.75
C GLY A 132 -1.02 -7.95 1.15
N ALA A 133 -1.52 -6.77 0.79
CA ALA A 133 -2.91 -6.38 1.07
C ALA A 133 -3.92 -7.23 0.28
N TYR A 134 -3.62 -7.58 -0.97
CA TYR A 134 -4.43 -8.53 -1.73
C TYR A 134 -4.38 -9.93 -1.12
N GLU A 135 -3.17 -10.41 -0.78
CA GLU A 135 -2.93 -11.77 -0.29
C GLU A 135 -3.63 -12.02 1.06
N THR A 136 -3.44 -11.12 2.02
CA THR A 136 -4.01 -11.25 3.38
C THR A 136 -5.45 -10.78 3.49
N GLY A 137 -5.94 -10.04 2.52
CA GLY A 137 -7.31 -9.50 2.47
C GLY A 137 -8.26 -10.36 1.63
N ASP A 138 -8.57 -9.84 0.45
CA ASP A 138 -9.61 -10.44 -0.40
C ASP A 138 -9.26 -11.86 -0.87
N TYR A 139 -7.98 -12.17 -1.14
CA TYR A 139 -7.56 -13.52 -1.52
C TYR A 139 -7.78 -14.53 -0.39
N ALA A 140 -7.28 -14.24 0.81
CA ALA A 140 -7.40 -15.15 1.94
C ALA A 140 -8.88 -15.51 2.20
N LYS A 141 -9.74 -14.49 2.24
CA LYS A 141 -11.18 -14.66 2.45
C LYS A 141 -11.85 -15.47 1.33
N GLN A 142 -11.63 -15.09 0.06
CA GLN A 142 -12.31 -15.73 -1.07
C GLN A 142 -11.79 -17.15 -1.32
N SER A 143 -10.51 -17.42 -1.09
CA SER A 143 -9.95 -18.77 -1.22
C SER A 143 -10.48 -19.73 -0.15
N GLU A 144 -10.66 -19.26 1.07
CA GLU A 144 -11.29 -20.05 2.14
C GLU A 144 -12.74 -20.37 1.79
N GLU A 145 -13.49 -19.37 1.32
CA GLU A 145 -14.87 -19.56 0.92
C GLU A 145 -15.00 -20.51 -0.28
N TYR A 146 -14.13 -20.38 -1.27
CA TYR A 146 -14.07 -21.28 -2.42
C TYR A 146 -13.82 -22.73 -1.99
N LYS A 147 -12.85 -22.97 -1.12
CA LYS A 147 -12.57 -24.30 -0.57
C LYS A 147 -13.76 -24.87 0.19
N ARG A 148 -14.42 -24.06 1.00
CA ARG A 148 -15.61 -24.48 1.78
C ARG A 148 -16.79 -24.85 0.90
N LEU A 149 -17.06 -24.10 -0.15
CA LEU A 149 -18.22 -24.27 -1.01
C LEU A 149 -18.01 -25.34 -2.08
N PHE A 150 -16.82 -25.41 -2.69
CA PHE A 150 -16.55 -26.17 -3.89
C PHE A 150 -15.43 -27.20 -3.74
N GLY A 151 -14.69 -27.21 -2.64
CA GLY A 151 -13.58 -28.14 -2.43
C GLY A 151 -14.00 -29.59 -2.52
N GLY A 152 -13.36 -30.36 -3.42
CA GLY A 152 -13.65 -31.80 -3.64
C GLY A 152 -14.98 -32.11 -4.31
N LYS A 153 -15.66 -31.11 -4.90
CA LYS A 153 -16.91 -31.28 -5.65
C LYS A 153 -16.66 -31.13 -7.15
N ASP A 154 -17.60 -31.64 -7.93
CA ASP A 154 -17.59 -31.44 -9.39
C ASP A 154 -17.69 -29.95 -9.74
N GLU A 155 -17.11 -29.59 -10.86
CA GLU A 155 -17.10 -28.24 -11.37
C GLU A 155 -18.50 -27.80 -11.80
N THR A 156 -18.92 -26.61 -11.36
CA THR A 156 -20.19 -25.98 -11.71
C THR A 156 -19.97 -24.57 -12.27
N PRO A 157 -20.94 -23.95 -12.96
CA PRO A 157 -20.86 -22.55 -13.38
C PRO A 157 -20.51 -21.60 -12.21
N GLU A 158 -21.06 -21.85 -11.03
CA GLU A 158 -20.80 -21.04 -9.83
C GLU A 158 -19.36 -21.20 -9.34
N SER A 159 -18.81 -22.43 -9.36
CA SER A 159 -17.41 -22.66 -8.99
C SER A 159 -16.45 -22.04 -9.99
N LYS A 160 -16.75 -22.11 -11.30
CA LYS A 160 -15.98 -21.43 -12.35
C LYS A 160 -15.97 -19.92 -12.16
N LEU A 161 -17.12 -19.32 -11.86
CA LEU A 161 -17.25 -17.90 -11.59
C LEU A 161 -16.45 -17.47 -10.35
N ALA A 162 -16.57 -18.22 -9.26
CA ALA A 162 -15.84 -17.95 -8.02
C ALA A 162 -14.32 -18.07 -8.25
N LEU A 163 -13.86 -19.10 -8.97
CA LEU A 163 -12.44 -19.26 -9.32
C LEU A 163 -11.94 -18.13 -10.23
N ALA A 164 -12.74 -17.70 -11.20
CA ALA A 164 -12.38 -16.60 -12.09
C ALA A 164 -12.20 -15.27 -11.31
N ASN A 165 -13.08 -15.01 -10.35
CA ASN A 165 -12.95 -13.84 -9.45
C ASN A 165 -11.68 -13.94 -8.58
N LEU A 166 -11.41 -15.13 -8.02
CA LEU A 166 -10.19 -15.36 -7.24
C LEU A 166 -8.93 -15.15 -8.10
N ASN A 167 -8.95 -15.64 -9.33
CA ASN A 167 -7.85 -15.49 -10.28
C ASN A 167 -7.54 -14.04 -10.62
N GLN A 168 -8.55 -13.16 -10.70
CA GLN A 168 -8.29 -11.72 -10.87
C GLN A 168 -7.46 -11.15 -9.73
N ILE A 169 -7.71 -11.58 -8.48
CA ILE A 169 -6.93 -11.13 -7.33
C ILE A 169 -5.49 -11.65 -7.44
N VAL A 170 -5.31 -12.92 -7.79
CA VAL A 170 -3.97 -13.51 -7.98
C VAL A 170 -3.20 -12.77 -9.09
N ASP A 171 -3.85 -12.40 -10.18
CA ASP A 171 -3.22 -11.61 -11.24
C ASP A 171 -2.74 -10.24 -10.73
N ARG A 172 -3.45 -9.60 -9.80
CA ARG A 172 -3.02 -8.36 -9.14
C ARG A 172 -1.84 -8.57 -8.18
N MET A 173 -1.81 -9.70 -7.48
CA MET A 173 -0.67 -10.08 -6.62
C MET A 173 0.58 -10.31 -7.47
N ILE A 174 0.47 -11.03 -8.58
CA ILE A 174 1.56 -11.28 -9.54
C ILE A 174 2.10 -9.95 -10.09
N ASP A 175 1.23 -9.06 -10.59
CA ASP A 175 1.61 -7.73 -11.09
C ASP A 175 2.38 -6.95 -10.03
N SER A 176 1.87 -6.91 -8.79
CA SER A 176 2.45 -6.11 -7.71
C SER A 176 3.78 -6.67 -7.23
N TYR A 177 3.92 -7.97 -7.03
CA TYR A 177 5.22 -8.57 -6.67
C TYR A 177 6.25 -8.40 -7.80
N ALA A 178 5.84 -8.56 -9.07
CA ALA A 178 6.73 -8.34 -10.20
C ALA A 178 7.27 -6.90 -10.24
N ARG A 179 6.41 -5.89 -9.98
CA ARG A 179 6.84 -4.47 -9.85
C ARG A 179 7.80 -4.26 -8.69
N ALA A 180 7.50 -4.82 -7.51
CA ALA A 180 8.39 -4.71 -6.35
C ALA A 180 9.79 -5.25 -6.68
N ILE A 181 9.87 -6.42 -7.32
CA ILE A 181 11.13 -7.06 -7.70
C ILE A 181 11.86 -6.25 -8.77
N ALA A 182 11.15 -5.81 -9.81
CA ALA A 182 11.72 -5.02 -10.90
C ALA A 182 12.30 -3.69 -10.40
N LEU A 183 11.57 -2.98 -9.54
CA LEU A 183 12.02 -1.70 -8.96
C LEU A 183 13.15 -1.88 -7.96
N ALA A 184 13.20 -2.99 -7.22
CA ALA A 184 14.30 -3.30 -6.32
C ALA A 184 15.62 -3.54 -7.08
N GLY A 185 15.55 -4.06 -8.29
CA GLY A 185 16.74 -4.32 -9.13
C GLY A 185 17.82 -5.09 -8.38
N SER A 186 19.05 -4.60 -8.44
CA SER A 186 20.22 -5.12 -7.71
C SER A 186 20.57 -4.31 -6.45
N ASP A 187 19.71 -3.40 -6.01
CA ASP A 187 20.00 -2.55 -4.87
C ASP A 187 20.08 -3.37 -3.57
N ALA A 188 21.21 -3.27 -2.89
CA ALA A 188 21.51 -3.96 -1.64
C ALA A 188 20.54 -3.58 -0.50
N ALA A 189 19.90 -2.41 -0.58
CA ALA A 189 18.90 -1.99 0.41
C ALA A 189 17.70 -2.96 0.49
N PHE A 190 17.42 -3.73 -0.57
CA PHE A 190 16.33 -4.70 -0.63
C PHE A 190 16.79 -6.16 -0.53
N ALA A 191 18.07 -6.41 -0.29
CA ALA A 191 18.64 -7.77 -0.27
C ALA A 191 17.95 -8.69 0.75
N LYS A 192 17.42 -8.14 1.84
CA LYS A 192 16.71 -8.91 2.88
C LYS A 192 15.27 -9.27 2.48
N GLN A 193 14.57 -8.38 1.80
CA GLN A 193 13.13 -8.52 1.49
C GLN A 193 12.88 -9.16 0.12
N LYS A 194 13.74 -8.86 -0.85
CA LYS A 194 13.55 -9.29 -2.24
C LYS A 194 13.44 -10.81 -2.43
N PRO A 195 14.21 -11.68 -1.74
CA PRO A 195 14.03 -13.14 -1.86
C PRO A 195 12.60 -13.59 -1.53
N GLN A 196 11.99 -13.07 -0.48
CA GLN A 196 10.62 -13.38 -0.10
C GLN A 196 9.62 -12.95 -1.18
N TRP A 197 9.82 -11.78 -1.80
CA TRP A 197 8.96 -11.33 -2.90
C TRP A 197 9.09 -12.21 -4.14
N ILE A 198 10.30 -12.71 -4.43
CA ILE A 198 10.56 -13.67 -5.53
C ILE A 198 9.84 -14.99 -5.27
N ASP A 199 9.93 -15.53 -4.06
CA ASP A 199 9.27 -16.78 -3.68
C ASP A 199 7.75 -16.65 -3.80
N SER A 200 7.17 -15.56 -3.29
CA SER A 200 5.73 -15.28 -3.43
C SER A 200 5.33 -15.14 -4.90
N LEU A 201 6.07 -14.36 -5.69
CA LEU A 201 5.78 -14.20 -7.11
C LEU A 201 5.82 -15.55 -7.85
N MET A 202 6.86 -16.36 -7.62
CA MET A 202 7.03 -17.67 -8.24
C MET A 202 5.85 -18.59 -7.91
N GLN A 203 5.43 -18.62 -6.64
CA GLN A 203 4.30 -19.43 -6.19
C GLN A 203 3.01 -19.03 -6.93
N TRP A 204 2.67 -17.75 -6.96
CA TRP A 204 1.44 -17.26 -7.58
C TRP A 204 1.48 -17.36 -9.10
N TYR A 205 2.63 -17.12 -9.71
CA TYR A 205 2.80 -17.25 -11.15
C TYR A 205 2.62 -18.70 -11.60
N LYS A 206 3.25 -19.66 -10.91
CA LYS A 206 3.06 -21.10 -11.19
C LYS A 206 1.62 -21.55 -10.97
N PHE A 207 0.96 -21.05 -9.92
CA PHE A 207 -0.46 -21.33 -9.70
C PHE A 207 -1.33 -20.90 -10.90
N ARG A 208 -1.06 -19.73 -11.49
CA ARG A 208 -1.80 -19.21 -12.64
C ARG A 208 -1.41 -19.85 -13.98
N ASN A 209 -0.24 -20.46 -14.08
CA ASN A 209 0.33 -20.98 -15.31
C ASN A 209 0.56 -22.51 -15.27
N ASN A 210 -0.32 -23.25 -14.58
CA ASN A 210 -0.31 -24.71 -14.51
C ASN A 210 1.07 -25.30 -14.13
N GLY A 211 1.75 -24.66 -13.15
CA GLY A 211 3.05 -25.06 -12.64
C GLY A 211 4.25 -24.53 -13.44
N SER A 212 4.03 -23.85 -14.57
CA SER A 212 5.09 -23.29 -15.41
C SER A 212 5.57 -21.92 -14.89
N ASP A 213 6.86 -21.66 -15.02
CA ASP A 213 7.48 -20.35 -14.82
C ASP A 213 7.91 -19.66 -16.14
N ALA A 214 7.54 -20.24 -17.27
CA ALA A 214 7.83 -19.68 -18.59
C ALA A 214 7.23 -18.25 -18.71
N GLY A 215 8.05 -17.28 -19.14
CA GLY A 215 7.65 -15.87 -19.26
C GLY A 215 7.77 -15.02 -17.98
N LEU A 216 8.08 -15.62 -16.81
CA LEU A 216 8.20 -14.87 -15.56
C LEU A 216 9.28 -13.78 -15.60
N ASN A 217 10.45 -14.11 -16.15
CA ASN A 217 11.55 -13.12 -16.29
C ASN A 217 11.18 -11.98 -17.23
N GLU A 218 10.46 -12.27 -18.32
CA GLU A 218 9.96 -11.26 -19.25
C GLU A 218 8.91 -10.36 -18.59
N LEU A 219 8.02 -10.95 -17.79
CA LEU A 219 7.06 -10.19 -16.99
C LEU A 219 7.78 -9.19 -16.09
N ILE A 220 8.76 -9.65 -15.28
CA ILE A 220 9.53 -8.78 -14.38
C ILE A 220 10.24 -7.67 -15.16
N ALA A 221 10.84 -7.99 -16.30
CA ALA A 221 11.58 -7.02 -17.11
C ALA A 221 10.69 -5.93 -17.72
N THR A 222 9.42 -6.21 -17.98
CA THR A 222 8.52 -5.31 -18.72
C THR A 222 7.43 -4.67 -17.86
N ILE A 223 7.18 -5.19 -16.64
CA ILE A 223 5.97 -4.82 -15.86
C ILE A 223 5.92 -3.33 -15.49
N VAL A 224 7.05 -2.69 -15.19
CA VAL A 224 7.10 -1.29 -14.75
C VAL A 224 6.71 -0.33 -15.88
N SER A 225 6.87 -0.73 -17.15
CA SER A 225 6.44 0.07 -18.31
C SER A 225 4.92 0.03 -18.53
N LYS A 226 4.22 -0.91 -17.91
CA LYS A 226 2.75 -1.04 -18.01
C LYS A 226 2.07 -0.23 -16.91
N PRO A 227 0.86 0.30 -17.14
CA PRO A 227 0.08 0.96 -16.09
C PRO A 227 -0.22 -0.02 -14.95
N LEU A 228 -0.31 0.51 -13.71
CA LEU A 228 -0.79 -0.28 -12.58
C LEU A 228 -2.27 -0.66 -12.85
N PRO A 229 -2.62 -1.95 -12.82
CA PRO A 229 -4.00 -2.35 -13.10
C PRO A 229 -4.93 -1.87 -11.97
N PRO A 230 -6.19 -1.50 -12.30
CA PRO A 230 -7.16 -1.09 -11.30
C PRO A 230 -7.54 -2.23 -10.37
N LEU A 231 -8.27 -1.91 -9.30
CA LEU A 231 -8.88 -2.92 -8.44
C LEU A 231 -9.73 -3.90 -9.27
N PRO A 232 -9.74 -5.20 -8.92
CA PRO A 232 -10.58 -6.18 -9.61
C PRO A 232 -12.06 -5.78 -9.55
N THR A 233 -12.75 -5.91 -10.68
CA THR A 233 -14.20 -5.80 -10.72
C THR A 233 -14.78 -7.21 -10.71
N PRO A 234 -15.63 -7.56 -9.73
CA PRO A 234 -16.24 -8.89 -9.65
C PRO A 234 -17.00 -9.23 -10.94
N LEU A 235 -16.70 -10.37 -11.51
CA LEU A 235 -17.48 -10.95 -12.61
C LEU A 235 -18.85 -11.40 -12.09
N THR A 236 -19.87 -11.27 -12.93
CA THR A 236 -21.25 -11.67 -12.64
C THR A 236 -21.66 -12.93 -13.41
N SER A 237 -20.85 -13.37 -14.35
CA SER A 237 -21.03 -14.61 -15.10
C SER A 237 -19.68 -15.31 -15.31
N PRO A 238 -19.65 -16.66 -15.45
CA PRO A 238 -18.43 -17.39 -15.78
C PRO A 238 -17.82 -16.86 -17.08
N PRO A 239 -16.47 -16.89 -17.22
CA PRO A 239 -15.84 -16.64 -18.51
C PRO A 239 -16.35 -17.64 -19.55
N LEU A 240 -16.51 -17.17 -20.79
CA LEU A 240 -16.75 -18.06 -21.92
C LEU A 240 -15.48 -18.93 -22.15
N GLU A 241 -15.68 -20.19 -22.40
CA GLU A 241 -14.61 -21.14 -22.76
C GLU A 241 -14.00 -20.85 -24.12
#